data_96495ae95f52edb92430eeec48e9cd74
#
_entry.id   96495ae95f52edb92430eeec48e9cd74
#
_cell.length_a   1.000
_cell.length_b   1.000
_cell.length_c   1.000
_cell.angle_alpha   90.00
_cell.angle_beta   90.00
_cell.angle_gamma   90.00
#
_symmetry.space_group_name_H-M   'P 1'
#
loop_
_entity.id
_entity.type
_entity.pdbx_description
1 polymer ?
#
loop_
_entity_poly.entity_id
_entity_poly.type
_entity_poly.pdbx_seq_one_letter_code
_entity_poly.pdbx_strand_id
1 'polypeptide(L)'
;MKPITLLPTLFIAAILTINGLGCKKNNSSEESYLAIKTKFGSRIDPANLANYASQGKPAYILKDNTAGNNITNAKATLGRVLFYDKQLSINNTVSCGSCHLQKFAFGDTALASLGVENGRTGRHSMRLI
;
A
#
# COMPACT_ATOMS: atom_id res chain seq x y z
N MET A 1 80.27 -8.10 -12.75
CA MET A 1 79.08 -8.23 -13.60
C MET A 1 78.13 -9.10 -12.91
N LYS A 2 77.03 -8.55 -12.34
CA LYS A 2 75.96 -9.31 -11.64
C LYS A 2 74.74 -9.44 -12.56
N PRO A 3 74.11 -10.61 -12.67
CA PRO A 3 72.96 -10.74 -13.50
C PRO A 3 71.72 -10.19 -12.76
N ILE A 4 70.96 -9.39 -13.50
CA ILE A 4 69.66 -8.83 -13.06
C ILE A 4 68.60 -9.94 -13.23
N THR A 5 68.07 -10.42 -12.12
CA THR A 5 66.91 -11.34 -12.11
C THR A 5 65.62 -10.53 -12.34
N LEU A 6 65.00 -10.73 -13.47
CA LEU A 6 63.68 -10.22 -13.74
C LEU A 6 62.65 -11.05 -12.91
N LEU A 7 61.92 -10.37 -12.06
CA LEU A 7 60.78 -10.91 -11.32
C LEU A 7 59.54 -10.78 -12.21
N PRO A 8 58.77 -11.84 -12.49
CA PRO A 8 57.53 -11.70 -13.24
C PRO A 8 56.45 -11.16 -12.31
N THR A 9 55.95 -9.97 -12.61
CA THR A 9 54.78 -9.38 -11.99
C THR A 9 53.55 -10.19 -12.36
N LEU A 10 53.06 -10.98 -11.41
CA LEU A 10 51.76 -11.66 -11.52
C LEU A 10 50.65 -10.60 -11.46
N PHE A 11 50.05 -10.27 -12.58
CA PHE A 11 48.82 -9.52 -12.65
C PHE A 11 47.66 -10.45 -12.19
N ILE A 12 47.26 -10.34 -10.93
CA ILE A 12 46.03 -10.91 -10.43
C ILE A 12 44.90 -10.01 -10.91
N ALA A 13 44.29 -10.40 -12.02
CA ALA A 13 43.01 -9.81 -12.46
C ALA A 13 41.94 -10.23 -11.47
N ALA A 14 41.64 -9.34 -10.51
CA ALA A 14 40.45 -9.49 -9.64
C ALA A 14 39.22 -9.24 -10.51
N ILE A 15 38.61 -10.32 -11.00
CA ILE A 15 37.28 -10.30 -11.61
C ILE A 15 36.28 -10.01 -10.48
N LEU A 16 35.88 -8.74 -10.34
CA LEU A 16 34.69 -8.38 -9.55
C LEU A 16 33.48 -8.96 -10.27
N THR A 17 33.02 -10.13 -9.83
CA THR A 17 31.68 -10.59 -10.15
C THR A 17 30.68 -9.70 -9.39
N ILE A 18 30.18 -8.68 -10.06
CA ILE A 18 29.02 -7.92 -9.60
C ILE A 18 27.83 -8.87 -9.68
N ASN A 19 27.58 -9.58 -8.59
CA ASN A 19 26.30 -10.27 -8.41
C ASN A 19 25.23 -9.18 -8.37
N GLY A 20 24.60 -8.92 -9.51
CA GLY A 20 23.42 -8.09 -9.59
C GLY A 20 22.37 -8.65 -8.64
N LEU A 21 22.14 -7.95 -7.52
CA LEU A 21 20.91 -8.15 -6.71
C LEU A 21 19.71 -7.70 -7.57
N GLY A 22 19.40 -8.48 -8.59
CA GLY A 22 18.13 -8.35 -9.27
C GLY A 22 17.04 -8.69 -8.25
N CYS A 23 16.05 -7.81 -8.08
CA CYS A 23 14.85 -8.14 -7.35
C CYS A 23 14.27 -9.43 -7.94
N LYS A 24 14.40 -10.54 -7.24
CA LYS A 24 13.79 -11.80 -7.62
C LYS A 24 12.28 -11.57 -7.56
N LYS A 25 11.63 -11.51 -8.72
CA LYS A 25 10.18 -11.52 -8.82
C LYS A 25 9.72 -12.90 -8.36
N ASN A 26 9.42 -13.01 -7.06
CA ASN A 26 8.88 -14.24 -6.51
C ASN A 26 7.51 -14.49 -7.14
N ASN A 27 7.42 -15.52 -7.96
CA ASN A 27 6.20 -15.91 -8.68
C ASN A 27 5.24 -16.76 -7.84
N SER A 28 5.34 -16.76 -6.52
CA SER A 28 4.33 -17.40 -5.70
C SER A 28 3.30 -16.34 -5.26
N SER A 29 2.09 -16.48 -5.77
CA SER A 29 0.95 -15.61 -5.43
C SER A 29 0.66 -15.57 -3.92
N GLU A 30 1.06 -16.58 -3.17
CA GLU A 30 0.86 -16.63 -1.72
C GLU A 30 1.82 -15.73 -0.93
N GLU A 31 3.10 -15.68 -1.29
CA GLU A 31 4.07 -14.77 -0.66
C GLU A 31 3.79 -13.30 -1.00
N SER A 32 3.25 -13.04 -2.19
CA SER A 32 2.94 -11.69 -2.69
C SER A 32 1.93 -10.95 -1.81
N TYR A 33 1.07 -11.66 -1.08
CA TYR A 33 0.00 -11.06 -0.30
C TYR A 33 0.18 -11.19 1.21
N LEU A 34 1.33 -11.67 1.68
CA LEU A 34 1.58 -11.92 3.10
C LEU A 34 1.37 -10.66 3.96
N ALA A 35 1.85 -9.51 3.50
CA ALA A 35 1.70 -8.25 4.22
C ALA A 35 0.22 -7.86 4.40
N ILE A 36 -0.61 -8.05 3.37
CA ILE A 36 -2.04 -7.76 3.44
C ILE A 36 -2.74 -8.76 4.37
N LYS A 37 -2.45 -10.05 4.23
CA LYS A 37 -3.00 -11.09 5.10
C LYS A 37 -2.63 -10.86 6.57
N THR A 38 -1.38 -10.50 6.85
CA THR A 38 -0.91 -10.21 8.21
C THR A 38 -1.63 -9.01 8.82
N LYS A 39 -1.83 -7.96 8.03
CA LYS A 39 -2.42 -6.70 8.51
C LYS A 39 -3.94 -6.73 8.61
N PHE A 40 -4.61 -7.38 7.67
CA PHE A 40 -6.07 -7.35 7.54
C PHE A 40 -6.75 -8.69 7.83
N GLY A 41 -5.97 -9.77 7.99
CA GLY A 41 -6.49 -11.13 8.23
C GLY A 41 -7.43 -11.57 7.10
N SER A 42 -8.55 -12.20 7.45
CA SER A 42 -9.57 -12.66 6.49
C SER A 42 -10.48 -11.55 5.94
N ARG A 43 -10.32 -10.29 6.41
CA ARG A 43 -11.17 -9.17 5.96
C ARG A 43 -10.89 -8.75 4.52
N ILE A 44 -9.69 -8.99 4.04
CA ILE A 44 -9.28 -8.73 2.66
C ILE A 44 -8.55 -9.95 2.16
N ASP A 45 -9.14 -10.64 1.18
CA ASP A 45 -8.52 -11.75 0.47
C ASP A 45 -8.11 -11.31 -0.94
N PRO A 46 -6.81 -11.06 -1.17
CA PRO A 46 -6.34 -10.62 -2.49
C PRO A 46 -6.43 -11.71 -3.57
N ALA A 47 -6.52 -12.98 -3.16
CA ALA A 47 -6.68 -14.09 -4.11
C ALA A 47 -8.14 -14.26 -4.55
N ASN A 48 -9.10 -13.81 -3.71
CA ASN A 48 -10.53 -13.91 -3.99
C ASN A 48 -11.21 -12.57 -3.73
N LEU A 49 -11.08 -11.64 -4.68
CA LEU A 49 -11.56 -10.27 -4.55
C LEU A 49 -13.10 -10.22 -4.48
N ALA A 50 -13.62 -9.41 -3.56
CA ALA A 50 -15.05 -9.12 -3.53
C ALA A 50 -15.49 -8.40 -4.80
N ASN A 51 -16.73 -8.66 -5.24
CA ASN A 51 -17.28 -8.06 -6.45
C ASN A 51 -17.78 -6.64 -6.17
N TYR A 52 -16.94 -5.66 -6.42
CA TYR A 52 -17.28 -4.23 -6.35
C TYR A 52 -17.65 -3.64 -7.71
N ALA A 53 -17.12 -4.21 -8.80
CA ALA A 53 -17.31 -3.66 -10.14
C ALA A 53 -18.73 -3.82 -10.69
N SER A 54 -19.48 -4.84 -10.21
CA SER A 54 -20.83 -5.12 -10.65
C SER A 54 -21.92 -4.52 -9.75
N GLN A 55 -21.55 -3.66 -8.80
CA GLN A 55 -22.54 -2.99 -7.95
C GLN A 55 -23.26 -1.90 -8.73
N GLY A 56 -24.60 -1.95 -8.70
CA GLY A 56 -25.41 -0.90 -9.32
C GLY A 56 -25.26 0.44 -8.60
N LYS A 57 -25.15 1.51 -9.38
CA LYS A 57 -25.19 2.87 -8.83
C LYS A 57 -26.61 3.20 -8.38
N PRO A 58 -26.83 3.62 -7.12
CA PRO A 58 -28.16 4.07 -6.68
C PRO A 58 -28.66 5.25 -7.53
N ALA A 59 -29.97 5.30 -7.80
CA ALA A 59 -30.59 6.31 -8.67
C ALA A 59 -30.40 7.76 -8.16
N TYR A 60 -30.22 7.97 -6.87
CA TYR A 60 -29.99 9.29 -6.28
C TYR A 60 -28.58 9.83 -6.50
N ILE A 61 -27.61 8.99 -6.95
CA ILE A 61 -26.27 9.44 -7.31
C ILE A 61 -26.32 9.95 -8.76
N LEU A 62 -26.53 11.25 -8.93
CA LEU A 62 -26.67 11.87 -10.23
C LEU A 62 -25.31 12.16 -10.90
N LYS A 63 -24.28 12.43 -10.11
CA LYS A 63 -22.94 12.75 -10.61
C LYS A 63 -22.05 11.52 -10.53
N ASP A 64 -21.41 11.19 -11.64
CA ASP A 64 -20.47 10.08 -11.75
C ASP A 64 -19.13 10.60 -12.27
N ASN A 65 -18.10 10.51 -11.44
CA ASN A 65 -16.74 10.95 -11.76
C ASN A 65 -15.83 9.78 -12.16
N THR A 66 -16.40 8.61 -12.48
CA THR A 66 -15.61 7.42 -12.85
C THR A 66 -15.20 7.40 -14.33
N ALA A 67 -15.58 8.39 -15.12
CA ALA A 67 -15.18 8.50 -16.52
C ALA A 67 -13.66 8.46 -16.66
N GLY A 68 -13.14 7.54 -17.47
CA GLY A 68 -11.70 7.32 -17.64
C GLY A 68 -11.01 6.57 -16.49
N ASN A 69 -11.70 6.29 -15.38
CA ASN A 69 -11.18 5.53 -14.26
C ASN A 69 -12.20 4.51 -13.75
N ASN A 70 -12.58 3.58 -14.58
CA ASN A 70 -13.58 2.58 -14.28
C ASN A 70 -13.25 1.80 -12.98
N ILE A 71 -14.29 1.53 -12.19
CA ILE A 71 -14.18 0.72 -10.98
C ILE A 71 -13.87 -0.72 -11.39
N THR A 72 -12.85 -1.30 -10.79
CA THR A 72 -12.55 -2.75 -10.87
C THR A 72 -12.45 -3.32 -9.46
N ASN A 73 -12.63 -4.64 -9.32
CA ASN A 73 -12.50 -5.30 -8.03
C ASN A 73 -11.13 -5.08 -7.40
N ALA A 74 -10.06 -5.09 -8.21
CA ALA A 74 -8.70 -4.83 -7.75
C ALA A 74 -8.51 -3.39 -7.26
N LYS A 75 -8.98 -2.38 -8.01
CA LYS A 75 -8.90 -0.97 -7.60
C LYS A 75 -9.69 -0.71 -6.32
N ALA A 76 -10.90 -1.24 -6.22
CA ALA A 76 -11.74 -1.08 -5.03
C ALA A 76 -11.10 -1.76 -3.81
N THR A 77 -10.51 -2.95 -3.98
CA THR A 77 -9.78 -3.65 -2.91
C THR A 77 -8.55 -2.86 -2.48
N LEU A 78 -7.76 -2.32 -3.42
CA LEU A 78 -6.63 -1.45 -3.11
C LEU A 78 -7.09 -0.20 -2.33
N GLY A 79 -8.14 0.47 -2.79
CA GLY A 79 -8.72 1.62 -2.10
C GLY A 79 -9.14 1.29 -0.66
N ARG A 80 -9.70 0.09 -0.45
CA ARG A 80 -10.06 -0.40 0.88
C ARG A 80 -8.84 -0.65 1.77
N VAL A 81 -7.75 -1.22 1.21
CA VAL A 81 -6.48 -1.36 1.94
C VAL A 81 -5.96 0.00 2.37
N LEU A 82 -5.84 0.94 1.42
CA LEU A 82 -5.32 2.28 1.67
C LEU A 82 -6.17 3.06 2.68
N PHE A 83 -7.49 2.90 2.65
CA PHE A 83 -8.42 3.59 3.56
C PHE A 83 -8.17 3.25 5.04
N TYR A 84 -7.75 2.02 5.33
CA TYR A 84 -7.45 1.55 6.69
C TYR A 84 -5.96 1.53 7.01
N ASP A 85 -5.09 1.86 6.04
CA ASP A 85 -3.66 1.80 6.25
C ASP A 85 -3.12 3.04 6.96
N LYS A 86 -2.69 2.84 8.20
CA LYS A 86 -2.09 3.91 9.02
C LYS A 86 -0.69 4.32 8.53
N GLN A 87 0.00 3.49 7.73
CA GLN A 87 1.32 3.82 7.19
C GLN A 87 1.29 5.02 6.24
N LEU A 88 0.11 5.44 5.78
CA LEU A 88 -0.06 6.66 4.99
C LEU A 88 0.04 7.95 5.81
N SER A 89 -0.03 7.87 7.14
CA SER A 89 0.18 9.03 8.00
C SER A 89 1.64 9.17 8.43
N ILE A 90 2.08 10.38 8.68
CA ILE A 90 3.49 10.72 8.94
C ILE A 90 4.11 9.93 10.11
N ASN A 91 3.31 9.55 11.10
CA ASN A 91 3.74 8.81 12.27
C ASN A 91 3.03 7.45 12.44
N ASN A 92 2.37 6.95 11.40
CA ASN A 92 1.65 5.67 11.37
C ASN A 92 0.54 5.52 12.44
N THR A 93 -0.04 6.63 12.92
CA THR A 93 -1.05 6.59 13.98
C THR A 93 -2.48 6.65 13.48
N VAL A 94 -2.75 7.34 12.37
CA VAL A 94 -4.09 7.55 11.83
C VAL A 94 -4.22 7.06 10.39
N SER A 95 -5.43 6.70 10.01
CA SER A 95 -5.83 6.38 8.63
C SER A 95 -7.13 7.13 8.30
N CYS A 96 -7.59 7.08 7.05
CA CYS A 96 -8.92 7.60 6.72
C CYS A 96 -10.01 6.98 7.60
N GLY A 97 -9.95 5.65 7.80
CA GLY A 97 -10.88 4.91 8.66
C GLY A 97 -10.82 5.28 10.15
N SER A 98 -9.82 6.05 10.61
CA SER A 98 -9.77 6.53 12.00
C SER A 98 -10.81 7.62 12.28
N CYS A 99 -11.15 8.43 11.26
CA CYS A 99 -12.15 9.50 11.35
C CYS A 99 -13.44 9.16 10.62
N HIS A 100 -13.37 8.25 9.65
CA HIS A 100 -14.53 7.80 8.86
C HIS A 100 -14.92 6.37 9.27
N LEU A 101 -15.64 6.27 10.38
CA LEU A 101 -16.00 4.99 11.00
C LEU A 101 -17.22 4.38 10.30
N GLN A 102 -17.09 3.17 9.77
CA GLN A 102 -18.16 2.48 9.05
C GLN A 102 -19.46 2.38 9.86
N LYS A 103 -19.37 2.10 11.15
CA LYS A 103 -20.52 1.98 12.05
C LYS A 103 -21.32 3.29 12.23
N PHE A 104 -20.75 4.43 11.82
CA PHE A 104 -21.39 5.75 11.85
C PHE A 104 -21.58 6.30 10.43
N ALA A 105 -21.85 5.40 9.46
CA ALA A 105 -21.98 5.75 8.04
C ALA A 105 -20.75 6.52 7.53
N PHE A 106 -19.55 6.05 7.90
CA PHE A 106 -18.26 6.66 7.57
C PHE A 106 -18.09 8.11 8.05
N GLY A 107 -18.76 8.49 9.12
CA GLY A 107 -18.52 9.72 9.87
C GLY A 107 -17.82 9.45 11.19
N ASP A 108 -17.79 10.47 12.06
CA ASP A 108 -17.29 10.38 13.43
C ASP A 108 -18.39 10.80 14.42
N THR A 109 -18.26 10.42 15.69
CA THR A 109 -19.09 10.91 16.79
C THR A 109 -18.48 12.10 17.51
N ALA A 110 -17.17 12.34 17.31
CA ALA A 110 -16.48 13.48 17.90
C ALA A 110 -16.77 14.76 17.12
N LEU A 111 -16.92 15.88 17.82
CA LEU A 111 -17.09 17.20 17.21
C LEU A 111 -15.88 17.57 16.33
N ALA A 112 -14.68 17.16 16.75
CA ALA A 112 -13.43 17.24 16.01
C ALA A 112 -12.65 15.95 16.23
N SER A 113 -12.31 15.26 15.16
CA SER A 113 -11.61 13.96 15.20
C SER A 113 -10.20 14.09 15.71
N LEU A 114 -9.67 13.02 16.30
CA LEU A 114 -8.27 12.95 16.72
C LEU A 114 -7.38 12.72 15.50
N GLY A 115 -6.39 13.58 15.31
CA GLY A 115 -5.39 13.50 14.24
C GLY A 115 -4.04 13.00 14.74
N VAL A 116 -2.99 13.25 13.95
CA VAL A 116 -1.61 12.95 14.32
C VAL A 116 -1.17 13.78 15.52
N GLU A 117 -0.23 13.24 16.32
CA GLU A 117 0.34 13.93 17.49
C GLU A 117 -0.69 14.47 18.49
N ASN A 118 -1.83 13.76 18.61
CA ASN A 118 -2.97 14.18 19.44
C ASN A 118 -3.61 15.52 19.01
N GLY A 119 -3.25 16.06 17.86
CA GLY A 119 -3.92 17.19 17.24
C GLY A 119 -5.39 16.90 16.96
N ARG A 120 -6.20 17.94 16.80
CA ARG A 120 -7.60 17.80 16.44
C ARG A 120 -7.87 18.40 15.06
N THR A 121 -8.81 17.79 14.33
CA THR A 121 -9.27 18.37 13.07
C THR A 121 -10.03 19.68 13.31
N GLY A 122 -9.93 20.60 12.37
CA GLY A 122 -10.65 21.88 12.49
C GLY A 122 -12.16 21.78 12.23
N ARG A 123 -12.66 20.61 11.81
CA ARG A 123 -14.07 20.37 11.49
C ARG A 123 -14.44 18.93 11.77
N HIS A 124 -15.74 18.69 11.94
CA HIS A 124 -16.31 17.36 12.04
C HIS A 124 -16.07 16.56 10.74
N SER A 125 -15.78 15.25 10.87
CA SER A 125 -15.68 14.35 9.73
C SER A 125 -17.04 14.12 9.08
N MET A 126 -17.18 14.54 7.84
CA MET A 126 -18.39 14.29 7.05
C MET A 126 -18.57 12.80 6.79
N ARG A 127 -19.81 12.38 6.65
CA ARG A 127 -20.12 11.03 6.17
C ARG A 127 -19.68 10.87 4.73
N LEU A 128 -19.11 9.71 4.42
CA LEU A 128 -18.79 9.31 3.04
C LEU A 128 -19.95 8.44 2.54
N ILE A 129 -20.85 9.04 1.77
CA ILE A 129 -22.02 8.35 1.19
C ILE A 129 -21.91 8.41 -0.32
#